data_0af8b8cf862b8db5611ac1998dab1bbe
#
_entry.id   0af8b8cf862b8db5611ac1998dab1bbe
#
_cell.length_a   1.000
_cell.length_b   1.000
_cell.length_c   1.000
_cell.angle_alpha   90.00
_cell.angle_beta   90.00
_cell.angle_gamma   90.00
#
_symmetry.space_group_name_H-M   'P 1'
#
loop_
_entity.id
_entity.type
_entity.pdbx_description
1 polymer ?
#
loop_
_entity_poly.entity_id
_entity_poly.type
_entity_poly.pdbx_seq_one_letter_code
_entity_poly.pdbx_strand_id
1 'polypeptide(L)'
;SIAAGKANAIIAGGMESMSNAPQLLIGQRKGKKMGDSKLIDSMIHDGLWDVYNDIHMGNTGETIAQECDISRQQSDEFAVRSHQNAAKAWENGWFDWEVFPISIPQRNGDDVIFSKDEGIKPDTTNEALANLRPVFNKAGQVTAGNASTLNDGASAVLIASESFAQQKGWEIIATIED
;
A
#
# COMPACT_ATOMS: atom_id res chain seq x y z
N SER A 1 -9.82 11.66 -20.55
CA SER A 1 -10.17 13.08 -20.85
C SER A 1 -9.11 13.73 -21.74
N ILE A 2 -7.80 13.57 -21.46
CA ILE A 2 -6.72 14.16 -22.27
C ILE A 2 -6.72 13.57 -23.67
N ALA A 3 -6.69 12.25 -23.82
CA ALA A 3 -6.75 11.57 -25.11
C ALA A 3 -8.01 11.92 -25.93
N ALA A 4 -9.11 12.27 -25.28
CA ALA A 4 -10.36 12.70 -25.92
C ALA A 4 -10.40 14.22 -26.20
N GLY A 5 -9.32 14.95 -25.98
CA GLY A 5 -9.24 16.41 -26.21
C GLY A 5 -10.11 17.28 -25.30
N LYS A 6 -10.62 16.73 -24.18
CA LYS A 6 -11.49 17.45 -23.23
C LYS A 6 -10.72 18.25 -22.18
N ALA A 7 -9.45 17.90 -21.95
CA ALA A 7 -8.55 18.61 -21.05
C ALA A 7 -7.12 18.48 -21.55
N ASN A 8 -6.29 19.49 -21.28
CA ASN A 8 -4.87 19.45 -21.60
C ASN A 8 -4.01 18.98 -20.42
N ALA A 9 -4.49 19.20 -19.20
CA ALA A 9 -3.84 18.75 -17.99
C ALA A 9 -4.89 18.40 -16.91
N ILE A 10 -4.58 17.42 -16.07
CA ILE A 10 -5.44 16.93 -14.99
C ILE A 10 -4.54 16.58 -13.79
N ILE A 11 -4.97 16.96 -12.59
CA ILE A 11 -4.42 16.40 -11.35
C ILE A 11 -5.20 15.12 -11.05
N ALA A 12 -4.50 14.00 -10.98
CA ALA A 12 -5.06 12.70 -10.61
C ALA A 12 -4.41 12.22 -9.33
N GLY A 13 -5.20 11.68 -8.43
CA GLY A 13 -4.68 11.19 -7.16
C GLY A 13 -5.64 10.26 -6.48
N GLY A 14 -5.19 9.68 -5.38
CA GLY A 14 -5.97 8.83 -4.51
C GLY A 14 -5.48 8.91 -3.08
N MET A 15 -6.33 8.50 -2.16
CA MET A 15 -6.01 8.35 -0.75
C MET A 15 -6.69 7.12 -0.19
N GLU A 16 -6.06 6.51 0.81
CA GLU A 16 -6.65 5.42 1.58
C GLU A 16 -6.27 5.56 3.06
N SER A 17 -7.21 5.26 3.93
CA SER A 17 -6.99 5.19 5.37
C SER A 17 -7.38 3.81 5.88
N MET A 18 -6.43 2.88 5.85
CA MET A 18 -6.64 1.51 6.32
C MET A 18 -6.89 1.48 7.83
N SER A 19 -6.28 2.40 8.59
CA SER A 19 -6.47 2.49 10.04
C SER A 19 -7.88 2.94 10.45
N ASN A 20 -8.61 3.61 9.55
CA ASN A 20 -10.00 4.05 9.77
C ASN A 20 -11.05 3.17 9.07
N ALA A 21 -10.66 2.04 8.49
CA ALA A 21 -11.60 1.12 7.84
C ALA A 21 -12.66 0.62 8.82
N PRO A 22 -13.96 0.77 8.52
CA PRO A 22 -15.02 0.38 9.44
C PRO A 22 -15.26 -1.12 9.49
N GLN A 23 -15.86 -1.58 10.58
CA GLN A 23 -16.45 -2.91 10.67
C GLN A 23 -17.91 -2.85 10.19
N LEU A 24 -18.29 -3.75 9.30
CA LEU A 24 -19.60 -3.77 8.66
C LEU A 24 -20.51 -4.83 9.28
N LEU A 25 -21.69 -4.43 9.72
CA LEU A 25 -22.74 -5.33 10.17
C LEU A 25 -23.70 -5.62 9.01
N ILE A 26 -23.53 -6.77 8.37
CA ILE A 26 -24.28 -7.14 7.16
C ILE A 26 -25.71 -7.59 7.48
N GLY A 27 -26.63 -7.34 6.53
CA GLY A 27 -27.99 -7.87 6.55
C GLY A 27 -28.98 -7.11 7.45
N GLN A 28 -28.59 -5.95 8.01
CA GLN A 28 -29.44 -5.19 8.93
C GLN A 28 -30.54 -4.36 8.27
N ARG A 29 -30.46 -4.09 6.97
CA ARG A 29 -31.44 -3.24 6.26
C ARG A 29 -32.89 -3.77 6.34
N LYS A 30 -33.07 -5.11 6.35
CA LYS A 30 -34.35 -5.77 6.52
C LYS A 30 -34.61 -6.25 7.95
N GLY A 31 -33.68 -5.96 8.86
CA GLY A 31 -33.65 -6.47 10.23
C GLY A 31 -33.24 -7.95 10.30
N LYS A 32 -32.85 -8.38 11.49
CA LYS A 32 -32.54 -9.79 11.80
C LYS A 32 -33.35 -10.20 13.04
N LYS A 33 -34.23 -11.19 12.88
CA LYS A 33 -35.15 -11.58 13.95
C LYS A 33 -34.51 -12.47 15.02
N MET A 34 -33.58 -13.38 14.65
CA MET A 34 -32.97 -14.34 15.57
C MET A 34 -31.58 -14.79 15.03
N GLY A 35 -30.70 -15.15 15.93
CA GLY A 35 -29.36 -15.67 15.67
C GLY A 35 -28.27 -14.61 15.63
N ASP A 36 -27.00 -15.04 15.52
CA ASP A 36 -25.84 -14.18 15.55
C ASP A 36 -25.64 -13.38 14.26
N SER A 37 -24.96 -12.25 14.37
CA SER A 37 -24.50 -11.45 13.24
C SER A 37 -22.99 -11.40 13.26
N LYS A 38 -22.35 -11.39 12.07
CA LYS A 38 -20.93 -11.19 11.92
C LYS A 38 -20.63 -9.72 11.65
N LEU A 39 -19.62 -9.20 12.30
CA LEU A 39 -18.92 -7.99 11.85
C LEU A 39 -17.89 -8.40 10.79
N ILE A 40 -17.86 -7.67 9.70
CA ILE A 40 -16.95 -7.88 8.57
C ILE A 40 -16.01 -6.69 8.50
N ASP A 41 -14.72 -6.96 8.46
CA ASP A 41 -13.72 -5.93 8.25
C ASP A 41 -13.79 -5.44 6.79
N SER A 42 -14.15 -4.17 6.60
CA SER A 42 -14.29 -3.59 5.26
C SER A 42 -12.96 -3.53 4.53
N MET A 43 -11.85 -3.34 5.25
CA MET A 43 -10.51 -3.34 4.65
C MET A 43 -10.20 -4.69 3.99
N ILE A 44 -10.51 -5.80 4.67
CA ILE A 44 -10.32 -7.13 4.10
C ILE A 44 -11.33 -7.38 2.99
N HIS A 45 -12.62 -7.14 3.26
CA HIS A 45 -13.71 -7.47 2.34
C HIS A 45 -13.65 -6.70 1.01
N ASP A 46 -13.36 -5.40 1.08
CA ASP A 46 -13.43 -4.52 -0.10
C ASP A 46 -12.05 -4.27 -0.73
N GLY A 47 -10.96 -4.36 0.06
CA GLY A 47 -9.61 -4.02 -0.39
C GLY A 47 -8.64 -5.20 -0.53
N LEU A 48 -8.75 -6.22 0.33
CA LEU A 48 -7.76 -7.30 0.42
C LEU A 48 -8.32 -8.69 0.07
N TRP A 49 -9.50 -8.74 -0.53
CA TRP A 49 -10.14 -9.98 -0.95
C TRP A 49 -10.15 -10.11 -2.47
N ASP A 50 -9.59 -11.20 -2.99
CA ASP A 50 -9.72 -11.57 -4.39
C ASP A 50 -11.10 -12.21 -4.60
N VAL A 51 -12.01 -11.44 -5.19
CA VAL A 51 -13.39 -11.86 -5.45
C VAL A 51 -13.53 -12.91 -6.53
N TYR A 52 -12.54 -13.09 -7.39
CA TYR A 52 -12.54 -14.07 -8.49
C TYR A 52 -12.22 -15.47 -7.98
N ASN A 53 -11.25 -15.58 -7.09
CA ASN A 53 -10.80 -16.84 -6.52
C ASN A 53 -11.34 -17.09 -5.10
N ASP A 54 -12.07 -16.13 -4.53
CA ASP A 54 -12.64 -16.18 -3.18
C ASP A 54 -11.59 -16.42 -2.09
N ILE A 55 -10.47 -15.71 -2.16
CA ILE A 55 -9.34 -15.83 -1.23
C ILE A 55 -8.82 -14.46 -0.77
N HIS A 56 -8.20 -14.42 0.40
CA HIS A 56 -7.45 -13.25 0.84
C HIS A 56 -6.21 -13.03 -0.05
N MET A 57 -5.89 -11.78 -0.42
CA MET A 57 -4.75 -11.45 -1.28
C MET A 57 -3.40 -11.95 -0.75
N GLY A 58 -3.24 -12.16 0.55
CA GLY A 58 -2.06 -12.83 1.11
C GLY A 58 -1.89 -14.27 0.59
N ASN A 59 -2.98 -14.96 0.26
CA ASN A 59 -2.90 -16.28 -0.38
C ASN A 59 -2.46 -16.21 -1.84
N THR A 60 -2.66 -15.08 -2.54
CA THR A 60 -2.11 -14.91 -3.90
C THR A 60 -0.58 -14.91 -3.87
N GLY A 61 0.03 -14.37 -2.81
CA GLY A 61 1.46 -14.47 -2.57
C GLY A 61 1.95 -15.92 -2.43
N GLU A 62 1.18 -16.76 -1.72
CA GLU A 62 1.48 -18.20 -1.61
C GLU A 62 1.34 -18.91 -2.97
N THR A 63 0.32 -18.58 -3.74
CA THR A 63 0.09 -19.14 -5.08
C THR A 63 1.25 -18.80 -6.03
N ILE A 64 1.64 -17.52 -6.10
CA ILE A 64 2.76 -17.07 -6.95
C ILE A 64 4.06 -17.75 -6.52
N ALA A 65 4.29 -17.83 -5.21
CA ALA A 65 5.49 -18.47 -4.70
C ALA A 65 5.57 -19.94 -5.10
N GLN A 66 4.44 -20.66 -5.09
CA GLN A 66 4.35 -22.03 -5.53
C GLN A 66 4.51 -22.18 -7.06
N GLU A 67 3.83 -21.35 -7.84
CA GLU A 67 3.86 -21.43 -9.31
C GLU A 67 5.21 -21.02 -9.91
N CYS A 68 5.93 -20.12 -9.24
CA CYS A 68 7.23 -19.61 -9.68
C CYS A 68 8.42 -20.21 -8.92
N ASP A 69 8.21 -21.26 -8.13
CA ASP A 69 9.25 -21.93 -7.33
C ASP A 69 10.06 -20.93 -6.44
N ILE A 70 9.40 -19.92 -5.89
CA ILE A 70 10.03 -18.94 -5.00
C ILE A 70 10.09 -19.53 -3.60
N SER A 71 11.28 -19.66 -3.04
CA SER A 71 11.46 -20.15 -1.68
C SER A 71 11.18 -19.06 -0.62
N ARG A 72 10.89 -19.51 0.61
CA ARG A 72 10.78 -18.63 1.78
C ARG A 72 12.02 -17.76 1.97
N GLN A 73 13.20 -18.32 1.80
CA GLN A 73 14.46 -17.59 1.90
C GLN A 73 14.56 -16.47 0.87
N GLN A 74 14.21 -16.72 -0.38
CA GLN A 74 14.21 -15.69 -1.43
C GLN A 74 13.22 -14.55 -1.12
N SER A 75 12.04 -14.88 -0.59
CA SER A 75 11.05 -13.87 -0.17
C SER A 75 11.57 -13.01 0.98
N ASP A 76 12.22 -13.62 1.98
CA ASP A 76 12.80 -12.91 3.11
C ASP A 76 14.00 -12.04 2.69
N GLU A 77 14.89 -12.55 1.83
CA GLU A 77 16.01 -11.77 1.26
C GLU A 77 15.53 -10.56 0.46
N PHE A 78 14.44 -10.72 -0.31
CA PHE A 78 13.82 -9.61 -1.01
C PHE A 78 13.27 -8.56 -0.03
N ALA A 79 12.59 -8.97 1.03
CA ALA A 79 12.05 -8.08 2.06
C ALA A 79 13.16 -7.31 2.80
N VAL A 80 14.24 -7.98 3.20
CA VAL A 80 15.42 -7.33 3.81
C VAL A 80 16.00 -6.27 2.87
N ARG A 81 16.23 -6.63 1.61
CA ARG A 81 16.74 -5.69 0.59
C ARG A 81 15.81 -4.51 0.38
N SER A 82 14.48 -4.73 0.38
CA SER A 82 13.47 -3.69 0.25
C SER A 82 13.57 -2.66 1.38
N HIS A 83 13.62 -3.12 2.64
CA HIS A 83 13.78 -2.23 3.79
C HIS A 83 15.10 -1.45 3.75
N GLN A 84 16.21 -2.12 3.43
CA GLN A 84 17.52 -1.48 3.33
C GLN A 84 17.58 -0.44 2.21
N ASN A 85 17.01 -0.74 1.05
CA ASN A 85 16.95 0.20 -0.07
C ASN A 85 16.08 1.41 0.26
N ALA A 86 14.92 1.22 0.90
CA ALA A 86 14.07 2.31 1.33
C ALA A 86 14.76 3.21 2.37
N ALA A 87 15.43 2.61 3.36
CA ALA A 87 16.20 3.37 4.35
C ALA A 87 17.29 4.21 3.69
N LYS A 88 18.06 3.61 2.77
CA LYS A 88 19.12 4.31 2.01
C LYS A 88 18.55 5.42 1.13
N ALA A 89 17.38 5.22 0.53
CA ALA A 89 16.72 6.24 -0.28
C ALA A 89 16.36 7.47 0.57
N TRP A 90 15.82 7.25 1.78
CA TRP A 90 15.55 8.32 2.73
C TRP A 90 16.83 9.03 3.20
N GLU A 91 17.87 8.29 3.54
CA GLU A 91 19.17 8.85 3.96
C GLU A 91 19.83 9.72 2.88
N ASN A 92 19.65 9.35 1.61
CA ASN A 92 20.17 10.10 0.47
C ASN A 92 19.26 11.26 0.00
N GLY A 93 18.12 11.50 0.65
CA GLY A 93 17.16 12.54 0.29
C GLY A 93 16.46 12.32 -1.05
N TRP A 94 16.37 11.07 -1.51
CA TRP A 94 15.75 10.77 -2.82
C TRP A 94 14.26 11.03 -2.88
N PHE A 95 13.60 11.13 -1.71
CA PHE A 95 12.16 11.44 -1.60
C PHE A 95 11.87 12.93 -1.31
N ASP A 96 12.90 13.78 -1.12
CA ASP A 96 12.72 15.18 -0.69
C ASP A 96 11.92 16.02 -1.67
N TRP A 97 11.90 15.64 -2.95
CA TRP A 97 11.17 16.36 -3.99
C TRP A 97 9.69 15.97 -4.10
N GLU A 98 9.28 14.84 -3.53
CA GLU A 98 7.91 14.31 -3.65
C GLU A 98 7.17 14.20 -2.32
N VAL A 99 7.89 14.03 -1.21
CA VAL A 99 7.31 13.91 0.12
C VAL A 99 7.35 15.26 0.84
N PHE A 100 6.22 15.72 1.34
CA PHE A 100 6.13 16.93 2.14
C PHE A 100 5.59 16.64 3.54
N PRO A 101 6.07 17.33 4.58
CA PRO A 101 5.64 17.11 5.95
C PRO A 101 4.20 17.58 6.18
N ILE A 102 3.46 16.84 7.01
CA ILE A 102 2.11 17.20 7.44
C ILE A 102 2.12 17.49 8.94
N SER A 103 1.57 18.64 9.32
CA SER A 103 1.35 18.99 10.72
C SER A 103 0.08 18.32 11.22
N ILE A 104 0.21 17.51 12.28
CA ILE A 104 -0.89 16.81 12.92
C ILE A 104 -1.19 17.49 14.25
N PRO A 105 -2.31 18.23 14.37
CA PRO A 105 -2.68 18.91 15.60
C PRO A 105 -2.83 17.94 16.77
N GLN A 106 -2.23 18.30 17.90
CA GLN A 106 -2.36 17.54 19.14
C GLN A 106 -3.38 18.19 20.07
N ARG A 107 -4.05 17.38 20.89
CA ARG A 107 -4.99 17.88 21.89
C ARG A 107 -4.30 18.76 22.93
N ASN A 108 -3.06 18.44 23.29
CA ASN A 108 -2.22 19.18 24.22
C ASN A 108 -0.79 19.21 23.68
N GLY A 109 -0.15 20.40 23.71
CA GLY A 109 1.22 20.60 23.23
C GLY A 109 1.32 21.01 21.76
N ASP A 110 2.51 20.96 21.23
CA ASP A 110 2.80 21.35 19.85
C ASP A 110 2.35 20.28 18.86
N ASP A 111 2.10 20.67 17.62
CA ASP A 111 1.76 19.75 16.54
C ASP A 111 2.88 18.73 16.29
N VAL A 112 2.48 17.50 15.98
CA VAL A 112 3.42 16.47 15.52
C VAL A 112 3.62 16.62 14.02
N ILE A 113 4.87 16.76 13.60
CA ILE A 113 5.21 16.80 12.18
C ILE A 113 5.43 15.38 11.67
N PHE A 114 4.54 14.92 10.82
CA PHE A 114 4.65 13.64 10.13
C PHE A 114 5.34 13.86 8.78
N SER A 115 6.57 13.33 8.64
CA SER A 115 7.42 13.62 7.48
C SER A 115 8.14 12.41 6.90
N LYS A 116 7.93 11.21 7.46
CA LYS A 116 8.64 10.01 7.04
C LYS A 116 7.77 8.76 7.22
N ASP A 117 7.91 7.79 6.31
CA ASP A 117 7.28 6.48 6.43
C ASP A 117 7.72 5.74 7.70
N GLU A 118 6.74 5.27 8.49
CA GLU A 118 6.98 4.56 9.75
C GLU A 118 7.29 3.08 9.54
N GLY A 119 6.90 2.51 8.39
CA GLY A 119 7.03 1.09 8.09
C GLY A 119 8.44 0.61 7.74
N ILE A 120 9.39 1.53 7.52
CA ILE A 120 10.77 1.19 7.13
C ILE A 120 11.56 0.71 8.36
N LYS A 121 12.12 -0.50 8.27
CA LYS A 121 12.91 -1.14 9.33
C LYS A 121 14.32 -1.47 8.81
N PRO A 122 15.27 -0.54 8.89
CA PRO A 122 16.59 -0.68 8.29
C PRO A 122 17.43 -1.80 8.90
N ASP A 123 17.14 -2.17 10.14
CA ASP A 123 17.79 -3.23 10.92
C ASP A 123 17.17 -4.63 10.70
N THR A 124 16.27 -4.77 9.72
CA THR A 124 15.69 -6.07 9.35
C THR A 124 16.80 -7.01 8.83
N THR A 125 16.82 -8.24 9.37
CA THR A 125 17.78 -9.28 8.96
C THR A 125 17.09 -10.56 8.51
N ASN A 126 17.79 -11.38 7.73
CA ASN A 126 17.27 -12.68 7.29
C ASN A 126 16.98 -13.61 8.47
N GLU A 127 17.81 -13.58 9.52
CA GLU A 127 17.64 -14.39 10.73
C GLU A 127 16.35 -13.99 11.48
N ALA A 128 16.07 -12.69 11.56
CA ALA A 128 14.86 -12.19 12.19
C ALA A 128 13.61 -12.62 11.41
N LEU A 129 13.63 -12.51 10.08
CA LEU A 129 12.52 -12.90 9.22
C LEU A 129 12.29 -14.41 9.20
N ALA A 130 13.35 -15.21 9.18
CA ALA A 130 13.27 -16.68 9.17
C ALA A 130 12.51 -17.24 10.39
N ASN A 131 12.54 -16.55 11.52
CA ASN A 131 11.83 -16.93 12.75
C ASN A 131 10.34 -16.59 12.74
N LEU A 132 9.85 -15.82 11.75
CA LEU A 132 8.44 -15.45 11.66
C LEU A 132 7.60 -16.62 11.15
N ARG A 133 6.40 -16.77 11.74
CA ARG A 133 5.46 -17.80 11.33
C ARG A 133 4.67 -17.36 10.10
N PRO A 134 4.37 -18.26 9.16
CA PRO A 134 3.44 -18.01 8.07
C PRO A 134 2.07 -17.59 8.62
N VAL A 135 1.42 -16.63 7.93
CA VAL A 135 0.17 -16.01 8.38
C VAL A 135 -1.05 -16.65 7.72
N PHE A 136 -1.00 -16.94 6.43
CA PHE A 136 -2.14 -17.38 5.64
C PHE A 136 -2.23 -18.90 5.51
N ASN A 137 -1.12 -19.57 5.33
CA ASN A 137 -1.02 -21.02 5.24
C ASN A 137 0.06 -21.52 6.20
N LYS A 138 -0.26 -22.51 7.06
CA LYS A 138 0.70 -23.06 8.03
C LYS A 138 1.98 -23.63 7.40
N ALA A 139 1.87 -24.16 6.18
CA ALA A 139 2.99 -24.66 5.39
C ALA A 139 3.49 -23.62 4.36
N GLY A 140 2.98 -22.42 4.41
CA GLY A 140 3.30 -21.33 3.48
C GLY A 140 4.54 -20.56 3.85
N GLN A 141 4.77 -19.48 3.13
CA GLN A 141 5.96 -18.65 3.26
C GLN A 141 5.68 -17.15 3.44
N VAL A 142 4.42 -16.72 3.28
CA VAL A 142 4.03 -15.33 3.51
C VAL A 142 3.93 -15.06 5.01
N THR A 143 4.70 -14.10 5.50
CA THR A 143 4.78 -13.71 6.90
C THR A 143 4.54 -12.22 7.07
N ALA A 144 4.37 -11.76 8.30
CA ALA A 144 4.31 -10.34 8.62
C ALA A 144 5.59 -9.54 8.25
N GLY A 145 6.72 -10.24 8.03
CA GLY A 145 7.99 -9.60 7.67
C GLY A 145 8.25 -9.51 6.16
N ASN A 146 7.55 -10.29 5.34
CA ASN A 146 7.71 -10.29 3.88
C ASN A 146 6.41 -9.98 3.13
N ALA A 147 5.37 -9.54 3.82
CA ALA A 147 4.12 -9.03 3.26
C ALA A 147 4.06 -7.50 3.35
N SER A 148 3.21 -6.88 2.53
CA SER A 148 2.91 -5.45 2.63
C SER A 148 2.29 -5.12 3.99
N THR A 149 2.64 -3.96 4.53
CA THR A 149 2.08 -3.44 5.78
C THR A 149 0.74 -2.74 5.55
N LEU A 150 -0.02 -2.54 6.63
CA LEU A 150 -1.21 -1.69 6.61
C LEU A 150 -0.76 -0.24 6.75
N ASN A 151 -1.14 0.61 5.78
CA ASN A 151 -0.69 1.99 5.75
C ASN A 151 -1.85 2.94 5.41
N ASP A 152 -1.80 4.14 5.97
CA ASP A 152 -2.56 5.27 5.49
C ASP A 152 -1.68 6.04 4.51
N GLY A 153 -2.27 6.59 3.46
CA GLY A 153 -1.49 7.34 2.49
C GLY A 153 -2.34 8.09 1.48
N ALA A 154 -1.71 9.05 0.84
CA ALA A 154 -2.29 9.78 -0.27
C ALA A 154 -1.19 10.17 -1.26
N SER A 155 -1.53 10.22 -2.54
CA SER A 155 -0.63 10.70 -3.59
C SER A 155 -1.40 11.44 -4.67
N ALA A 156 -0.71 12.33 -5.38
CA ALA A 156 -1.25 13.01 -6.53
C ALA A 156 -0.18 13.20 -7.61
N VAL A 157 -0.59 13.11 -8.87
CA VAL A 157 0.26 13.34 -10.03
C VAL A 157 -0.38 14.36 -10.98
N LEU A 158 0.44 15.16 -11.63
CA LEU A 158 0.01 16.03 -12.72
C LEU A 158 0.20 15.29 -14.04
N ILE A 159 -0.90 15.00 -14.72
CA ILE A 159 -0.93 14.37 -16.05
C ILE A 159 -1.26 15.43 -17.10
N ALA A 160 -0.47 15.53 -18.16
CA ALA A 160 -0.71 16.47 -19.24
C ALA A 160 -0.48 15.82 -20.61
N SER A 161 -1.05 16.40 -21.66
CA SER A 161 -0.59 16.06 -23.02
C SER A 161 0.83 16.56 -23.21
N GLU A 162 1.65 15.81 -23.94
CA GLU A 162 3.03 16.17 -24.21
C GLU A 162 3.16 17.59 -24.77
N SER A 163 2.32 17.93 -25.77
CA SER A 163 2.32 19.25 -26.41
C SER A 163 2.00 20.39 -25.41
N PHE A 164 1.09 20.16 -24.47
CA PHE A 164 0.76 21.16 -23.47
C PHE A 164 1.88 21.30 -22.42
N ALA A 165 2.49 20.20 -21.98
CA ALA A 165 3.64 20.23 -21.08
C ALA A 165 4.81 21.03 -21.71
N GLN A 166 5.11 20.77 -22.97
CA GLN A 166 6.14 21.50 -23.72
C GLN A 166 5.81 23.00 -23.85
N GLN A 167 4.55 23.32 -24.18
CA GLN A 167 4.09 24.71 -24.25
C GLN A 167 4.24 25.46 -22.93
N LYS A 168 4.07 24.77 -21.80
CA LYS A 168 4.21 25.33 -20.44
C LYS A 168 5.65 25.29 -19.92
N GLY A 169 6.56 24.66 -20.62
CA GLY A 169 7.94 24.46 -20.17
C GLY A 169 8.03 23.51 -18.97
N TRP A 170 7.07 22.60 -18.82
CA TRP A 170 7.11 21.61 -17.74
C TRP A 170 8.06 20.47 -18.10
N GLU A 171 8.78 20.02 -17.11
CA GLU A 171 9.60 18.82 -17.22
C GLU A 171 8.69 17.57 -17.32
N ILE A 172 8.99 16.73 -18.31
CA ILE A 172 8.28 15.45 -18.49
C ILE A 172 9.12 14.38 -17.79
N ILE A 173 8.63 13.89 -16.64
CA ILE A 173 9.31 12.89 -15.83
C ILE A 173 9.16 11.50 -16.45
N ALA A 174 7.96 11.19 -16.94
CA ALA A 174 7.64 9.91 -17.56
C ALA A 174 6.47 10.06 -18.54
N THR A 175 6.35 9.14 -19.48
CA THR A 175 5.22 9.05 -20.41
C THR A 175 4.40 7.81 -20.07
N ILE A 176 3.04 7.99 -20.03
CA ILE A 176 2.12 6.86 -19.90
C ILE A 176 1.95 6.28 -21.31
N GLU A 177 2.29 5.02 -21.49
CA GLU A 177 2.08 4.29 -22.73
C GLU A 177 0.80 3.45 -22.60
N ASP A 178 0.73 2.21 -22.40
CA ASP A 178 -0.50 1.41 -22.26
C ASP A 178 -0.63 0.80 -20.85
#